data_daf55bdb39950d47ef5c894839d735f6
#
_entry.id   daf55bdb39950d47ef5c894839d735f6
#
_cell.length_a   1.000
_cell.length_b   1.000
_cell.length_c   1.000
_cell.angle_alpha   90.00
_cell.angle_beta   90.00
_cell.angle_gamma   90.00
#
_symmetry.space_group_name_H-M   'P 1'
#
loop_
_entity.id
_entity.type
_entity.pdbx_description
1 polymer ?
#
loop_
_entity_poly.entity_id
_entity_poly.type
_entity_poly.pdbx_seq_one_letter_code
_entity_poly.pdbx_strand_id
1 'polypeptide(L)'
;MREIVKKSNGESFSIGIVMSEFNPHVGEALLKACHHELLNLGVKDDHIILAKVPGALESPLALKKMAQSKKFDALIALGAVIRGETFHFEVVANHSAKSIMDVQLEFSMPIVNAILTTENDE
;
A
#
# COMPACT_ATOMS: atom_id res chain seq x y z
N MET A 1 -18.83 28.57 -6.22
CA MET A 1 -18.48 27.19 -5.90
C MET A 1 -17.00 27.11 -5.55
N ARG A 2 -16.68 26.47 -4.43
CA ARG A 2 -15.28 26.24 -4.07
C ARG A 2 -14.90 24.82 -4.41
N GLU A 3 -13.71 24.64 -4.96
CA GLU A 3 -13.17 23.34 -5.29
C GLU A 3 -12.00 23.02 -4.35
N ILE A 4 -11.95 21.77 -3.88
CA ILE A 4 -10.80 21.31 -3.10
C ILE A 4 -9.66 21.05 -4.08
N VAL A 5 -8.59 21.83 -3.95
CA VAL A 5 -7.46 21.77 -4.88
C VAL A 5 -6.44 20.76 -4.40
N LYS A 6 -5.93 19.97 -5.35
CA LYS A 6 -4.86 19.01 -5.10
C LYS A 6 -3.59 19.74 -4.69
N LYS A 7 -2.98 19.31 -3.57
CA LYS A 7 -1.69 19.82 -3.12
C LYS A 7 -0.60 18.80 -3.38
N SER A 8 0.58 19.28 -3.81
CA SER A 8 1.72 18.41 -4.13
C SER A 8 2.87 18.57 -3.14
N ASN A 9 2.63 19.10 -1.95
CA ASN A 9 3.66 19.28 -0.93
C ASN A 9 3.43 18.31 0.22
N GLY A 10 4.30 17.29 0.32
CA GLY A 10 4.22 16.26 1.34
C GLY A 10 5.10 16.48 2.56
N GLU A 11 5.71 17.66 2.71
CA GLU A 11 6.72 17.92 3.75
C GLU A 11 6.25 17.57 5.17
N SER A 12 4.99 17.82 5.49
CA SER A 12 4.44 17.57 6.83
C SER A 12 3.80 16.20 6.99
N PHE A 13 3.78 15.38 5.94
CA PHE A 13 3.06 14.10 5.98
C PHE A 13 3.96 12.95 6.42
N SER A 14 3.35 12.03 7.17
CA SER A 14 3.94 10.76 7.56
C SER A 14 3.22 9.63 6.83
N ILE A 15 3.97 8.78 6.17
CA ILE A 15 3.44 7.73 5.29
C ILE A 15 3.90 6.37 5.78
N GLY A 16 2.95 5.44 5.92
CA GLY A 16 3.25 4.04 6.19
C GLY A 16 3.12 3.22 4.91
N ILE A 17 4.08 2.35 4.67
CA ILE A 17 4.08 1.44 3.52
C ILE A 17 4.08 0.01 4.03
N VAL A 18 3.16 -0.80 3.54
CA VAL A 18 3.14 -2.25 3.79
C VAL A 18 3.42 -2.92 2.45
N MET A 19 4.51 -3.71 2.38
CA MET A 19 4.89 -4.41 1.16
C MET A 19 4.84 -5.91 1.37
N SER A 20 4.15 -6.64 0.49
CA SER A 20 4.19 -8.09 0.51
C SER A 20 5.49 -8.58 -0.14
N GLU A 21 6.09 -9.62 0.46
CA GLU A 21 7.37 -10.17 -0.01
C GLU A 21 7.20 -11.29 -1.04
N PHE A 22 5.98 -11.75 -1.25
CA PHE A 22 5.72 -12.72 -2.31
C PHE A 22 5.93 -12.03 -3.66
N ASN A 23 6.72 -12.61 -4.54
CA ASN A 23 7.19 -12.00 -5.80
C ASN A 23 8.08 -10.76 -5.55
N PRO A 24 9.26 -10.97 -4.94
CA PRO A 24 10.08 -9.83 -4.48
C PRO A 24 10.59 -8.91 -5.59
N HIS A 25 10.78 -9.42 -6.81
CA HIS A 25 11.20 -8.56 -7.92
C HIS A 25 10.22 -7.43 -8.20
N VAL A 26 8.93 -7.76 -8.22
CA VAL A 26 7.88 -6.77 -8.46
C VAL A 26 7.77 -5.85 -7.26
N GLY A 27 7.78 -6.43 -6.04
CA GLY A 27 7.68 -5.65 -4.81
C GLY A 27 8.80 -4.63 -4.67
N GLU A 28 10.03 -5.02 -4.90
CA GLU A 28 11.17 -4.12 -4.80
C GLU A 28 11.12 -3.00 -5.85
N ALA A 29 10.68 -3.31 -7.08
CA ALA A 29 10.54 -2.30 -8.12
C ALA A 29 9.45 -1.29 -7.75
N LEU A 30 8.32 -1.77 -7.23
CA LEU A 30 7.23 -0.90 -6.76
C LEU A 30 7.68 -0.03 -5.59
N LEU A 31 8.41 -0.61 -4.65
CA LEU A 31 8.90 0.12 -3.49
C LEU A 31 9.84 1.25 -3.92
N LYS A 32 10.77 0.94 -4.82
CA LYS A 32 11.73 1.93 -5.32
C LYS A 32 11.00 3.10 -6.00
N ALA A 33 10.03 2.81 -6.86
CA ALA A 33 9.26 3.83 -7.55
C ALA A 33 8.42 4.66 -6.57
N CYS A 34 7.77 4.01 -5.61
CA CYS A 34 6.97 4.66 -4.60
C CYS A 34 7.82 5.59 -3.73
N HIS A 35 8.95 5.09 -3.24
CA HIS A 35 9.87 5.86 -2.41
C HIS A 35 10.37 7.11 -3.14
N HIS A 36 10.79 6.92 -4.40
CA HIS A 36 11.25 8.02 -5.23
C HIS A 36 10.18 9.11 -5.40
N GLU A 37 8.95 8.69 -5.70
CA GLU A 37 7.85 9.64 -5.89
C GLU A 37 7.49 10.37 -4.60
N LEU A 38 7.49 9.69 -3.46
CA LEU A 38 7.22 10.33 -2.19
C LEU A 38 8.27 11.40 -1.87
N LEU A 39 9.55 11.10 -2.13
CA LEU A 39 10.61 12.09 -1.94
C LEU A 39 10.45 13.27 -2.90
N ASN A 40 10.07 13.01 -4.15
CA ASN A 40 9.79 14.07 -5.11
C ASN A 40 8.65 14.98 -4.67
N LEU A 41 7.65 14.45 -3.99
CA LEU A 41 6.53 15.22 -3.47
C LEU A 41 6.86 15.95 -2.17
N GLY A 42 8.07 15.78 -1.66
CA GLY A 42 8.54 16.51 -0.49
C GLY A 42 8.39 15.74 0.84
N VAL A 43 7.89 14.50 0.82
CA VAL A 43 7.82 13.69 2.04
C VAL A 43 9.25 13.41 2.53
N LYS A 44 9.51 13.67 3.80
CA LYS A 44 10.83 13.42 4.38
C LYS A 44 11.07 11.94 4.55
N ASP A 45 12.29 11.49 4.26
CA ASP A 45 12.63 10.07 4.31
C ASP A 45 12.34 9.46 5.69
N ASP A 46 12.65 10.18 6.75
CA ASP A 46 12.41 9.70 8.12
C ASP A 46 10.93 9.74 8.53
N HIS A 47 10.05 10.27 7.68
CA HIS A 47 8.60 10.22 7.85
C HIS A 47 7.98 9.05 7.09
N ILE A 48 8.78 8.18 6.48
CA ILE A 48 8.30 7.02 5.74
C ILE A 48 8.69 5.76 6.52
N ILE A 49 7.70 4.96 6.89
CA ILE A 49 7.91 3.71 7.63
C ILE A 49 7.48 2.55 6.74
N LEU A 50 8.38 1.59 6.56
CA LEU A 50 8.13 0.40 5.75
C LEU A 50 7.98 -0.82 6.65
N ALA A 51 6.90 -1.58 6.47
CA ALA A 51 6.71 -2.90 7.04
C ALA A 51 6.57 -3.91 5.91
N LYS A 52 7.27 -5.02 6.03
CA LYS A 52 7.18 -6.12 5.06
C LYS A 52 6.36 -7.26 5.65
N VAL A 53 5.51 -7.86 4.82
CA VAL A 53 4.66 -9.00 5.21
C VAL A 53 4.84 -10.12 4.20
N PRO A 54 4.55 -11.39 4.58
CA PRO A 54 4.79 -12.52 3.68
C PRO A 54 3.99 -12.47 2.39
N GLY A 55 2.70 -12.13 2.46
CA GLY A 55 1.85 -12.10 1.28
C GLY A 55 0.76 -11.03 1.39
N ALA A 56 0.01 -10.87 0.31
CA ALA A 56 -1.02 -9.84 0.23
C ALA A 56 -2.13 -10.01 1.27
N LEU A 57 -2.44 -11.25 1.67
CA LEU A 57 -3.47 -11.52 2.68
C LEU A 57 -3.07 -11.04 4.08
N GLU A 58 -1.79 -10.85 4.34
CA GLU A 58 -1.29 -10.33 5.62
C GLU A 58 -1.25 -8.81 5.66
N SER A 59 -1.38 -8.16 4.50
CA SER A 59 -1.32 -6.70 4.41
C SER A 59 -2.41 -5.99 5.20
N PRO A 60 -3.67 -6.45 5.19
CA PRO A 60 -4.74 -5.74 5.92
C PRO A 60 -4.46 -5.61 7.41
N LEU A 61 -3.94 -6.65 8.06
CA LEU A 61 -3.65 -6.59 9.49
C LEU A 61 -2.53 -5.58 9.78
N ALA A 62 -1.47 -5.58 8.97
CA ALA A 62 -0.38 -4.62 9.14
C ALA A 62 -0.87 -3.19 8.94
N LEU A 63 -1.70 -2.97 7.92
CA LEU A 63 -2.31 -1.66 7.67
C LEU A 63 -3.20 -1.22 8.82
N LYS A 64 -3.99 -2.14 9.37
CA LYS A 64 -4.84 -1.85 10.53
C LYS A 64 -4.00 -1.42 11.73
N LYS A 65 -2.90 -2.10 12.00
CA LYS A 65 -2.00 -1.75 13.10
C LYS A 65 -1.41 -0.36 12.91
N MET A 66 -0.99 -0.04 11.69
CA MET A 66 -0.50 1.30 11.39
C MET A 66 -1.56 2.37 11.55
N ALA A 67 -2.79 2.10 11.08
CA ALA A 67 -3.91 3.03 11.23
C ALA A 67 -4.24 3.28 12.70
N GLN A 68 -4.22 2.21 13.51
CA GLN A 68 -4.49 2.31 14.95
C GLN A 68 -3.44 3.15 15.70
N SER A 69 -2.22 3.21 15.19
CA SER A 69 -1.14 3.95 15.83
C SER A 69 -1.38 5.48 15.82
N LYS A 70 -2.19 5.96 14.89
CA LYS A 70 -2.45 7.40 14.67
C LYS A 70 -1.20 8.21 14.36
N LYS A 71 -0.17 7.55 13.84
CA LYS A 71 1.12 8.19 13.48
C LYS A 71 1.24 8.54 12.02
N PHE A 72 0.28 8.13 11.18
CA PHE A 72 0.37 8.28 9.73
C PHE A 72 -0.79 9.10 9.19
N ASP A 73 -0.49 9.86 8.14
CA ASP A 73 -1.51 10.62 7.40
C ASP A 73 -2.12 9.80 6.29
N ALA A 74 -1.38 8.84 5.76
CA ALA A 74 -1.85 7.92 4.73
C ALA A 74 -1.02 6.65 4.74
N LEU A 75 -1.57 5.59 4.17
CA LEU A 75 -0.89 4.30 4.05
C LEU A 75 -0.87 3.86 2.60
N ILE A 76 0.11 3.04 2.25
CA ILE A 76 0.27 2.50 0.91
C ILE A 76 0.51 1.00 1.03
N ALA A 77 -0.26 0.20 0.29
CA ALA A 77 -0.05 -1.24 0.20
C ALA A 77 0.60 -1.56 -1.14
N LEU A 78 1.77 -2.20 -1.09
CA LEU A 78 2.53 -2.60 -2.27
C LEU A 78 2.63 -4.11 -2.36
N GLY A 79 2.66 -4.64 -3.56
CA GLY A 79 2.86 -6.06 -3.79
C GLY A 79 2.35 -6.47 -5.16
N ALA A 80 2.36 -7.77 -5.40
CA ALA A 80 1.82 -8.33 -6.63
C ALA A 80 1.15 -9.66 -6.35
N VAL A 81 0.00 -9.87 -6.95
CA VAL A 81 -0.70 -11.15 -6.97
C VAL A 81 -0.74 -11.58 -8.43
N ILE A 82 -0.01 -12.65 -8.75
CA ILE A 82 0.13 -13.14 -10.11
C ILE A 82 -0.75 -14.37 -10.27
N ARG A 83 -1.56 -14.40 -11.33
CA ARG A 83 -2.47 -15.52 -11.58
C ARG A 83 -1.67 -16.80 -11.82
N GLY A 84 -2.00 -17.82 -11.04
CA GLY A 84 -1.47 -19.17 -11.21
C GLY A 84 -2.55 -20.07 -11.79
N GLU A 85 -2.34 -21.38 -11.68
CA GLU A 85 -3.25 -22.38 -12.21
C GLU A 85 -4.43 -22.69 -11.30
N THR A 86 -4.39 -22.22 -10.05
CA THR A 86 -5.41 -22.52 -9.03
C THR A 86 -6.29 -21.31 -8.75
N PHE A 87 -7.41 -21.56 -8.07
CA PHE A 87 -8.32 -20.52 -7.63
C PHE A 87 -7.70 -19.60 -6.56
N HIS A 88 -6.53 -19.95 -6.05
CA HIS A 88 -5.86 -19.18 -5.00
C HIS A 88 -5.65 -17.71 -5.39
N PHE A 89 -5.39 -17.43 -6.66
CA PHE A 89 -5.25 -16.06 -7.15
C PHE A 89 -6.48 -15.21 -6.83
N GLU A 90 -7.67 -15.73 -7.13
CA GLU A 90 -8.92 -15.01 -6.89
C GLU A 90 -9.15 -14.77 -5.39
N VAL A 91 -8.83 -15.76 -4.56
CA VAL A 91 -8.95 -15.64 -3.11
C VAL A 91 -8.05 -14.52 -2.60
N VAL A 92 -6.78 -14.53 -2.97
CA VAL A 92 -5.82 -13.53 -2.49
C VAL A 92 -6.18 -12.15 -3.01
N ALA A 93 -6.48 -12.01 -4.30
CA ALA A 93 -6.78 -10.71 -4.92
C ALA A 93 -8.05 -10.10 -4.32
N ASN A 94 -9.12 -10.88 -4.24
CA ASN A 94 -10.42 -10.38 -3.79
C ASN A 94 -10.45 -10.09 -2.30
N HIS A 95 -9.91 -11.00 -1.48
CA HIS A 95 -9.96 -10.82 -0.03
C HIS A 95 -9.00 -9.74 0.45
N SER A 96 -7.81 -9.63 -0.15
CA SER A 96 -6.90 -8.54 0.22
C SER A 96 -7.48 -7.17 -0.12
N ALA A 97 -8.05 -7.03 -1.31
CA ALA A 97 -8.64 -5.76 -1.75
C ALA A 97 -9.82 -5.36 -0.85
N LYS A 98 -10.73 -6.31 -0.55
CA LYS A 98 -11.87 -6.04 0.31
C LYS A 98 -11.44 -5.66 1.71
N SER A 99 -10.50 -6.40 2.28
CA SER A 99 -10.05 -6.16 3.65
C SER A 99 -9.30 -4.85 3.79
N ILE A 100 -8.52 -4.44 2.78
CA ILE A 100 -7.87 -3.13 2.76
C ILE A 100 -8.92 -2.02 2.72
N MET A 101 -9.95 -2.17 1.91
CA MET A 101 -11.05 -1.20 1.86
C MET A 101 -11.74 -1.09 3.22
N ASP A 102 -11.97 -2.23 3.90
CA ASP A 102 -12.58 -2.24 5.22
C ASP A 102 -11.74 -1.45 6.23
N VAL A 103 -10.42 -1.61 6.21
CA VAL A 103 -9.52 -0.86 7.11
C VAL A 103 -9.59 0.64 6.82
N GLN A 104 -9.56 1.01 5.54
CA GLN A 104 -9.64 2.41 5.14
C GLN A 104 -10.92 3.06 5.68
N LEU A 105 -12.05 2.38 5.54
CA LEU A 105 -13.33 2.91 5.97
C LEU A 105 -13.45 2.93 7.50
N GLU A 106 -12.98 1.88 8.17
CA GLU A 106 -13.04 1.80 9.64
C GLU A 106 -12.27 2.92 10.31
N PHE A 107 -11.09 3.26 9.80
CA PHE A 107 -10.21 4.24 10.43
C PHE A 107 -10.23 5.61 9.74
N SER A 108 -11.05 5.78 8.71
CA SER A 108 -11.03 7.01 7.90
C SER A 108 -9.61 7.38 7.47
N MET A 109 -8.83 6.36 7.11
CA MET A 109 -7.42 6.46 6.76
C MET A 109 -7.26 6.28 5.25
N PRO A 110 -6.73 7.27 4.52
CA PRO A 110 -6.45 7.07 3.11
C PRO A 110 -5.44 5.94 2.91
N ILE A 111 -5.82 4.91 2.16
CA ILE A 111 -4.95 3.79 1.84
C ILE A 111 -4.91 3.61 0.34
N VAL A 112 -3.72 3.80 -0.24
CA VAL A 112 -3.51 3.52 -1.66
C VAL A 112 -3.23 2.04 -1.81
N ASN A 113 -4.10 1.33 -2.54
CA ASN A 113 -3.89 -0.08 -2.83
C ASN A 113 -3.15 -0.21 -4.16
N ALA A 114 -1.84 -0.41 -4.06
CA ALA A 114 -0.96 -0.64 -5.21
C ALA A 114 -0.50 -2.10 -5.26
N ILE A 115 -1.33 -3.02 -4.77
CA ILE A 115 -1.11 -4.45 -4.95
C ILE A 115 -1.60 -4.80 -6.35
N LEU A 116 -0.67 -5.06 -7.24
CA LEU A 116 -0.97 -5.38 -8.63
C LEU A 116 -1.51 -6.80 -8.74
N THR A 117 -2.52 -6.97 -9.58
CA THR A 117 -3.04 -8.29 -9.94
C THR A 117 -2.80 -8.49 -11.42
N THR A 118 -2.02 -9.51 -11.78
CA THR A 118 -1.59 -9.73 -13.14
C THR A 118 -1.84 -11.17 -13.58
N GLU A 119 -1.95 -11.36 -14.90
CA GLU A 119 -2.13 -12.71 -15.47
C GLU A 119 -0.81 -13.49 -15.50
N ASN A 120 0.33 -12.79 -15.54
CA ASN A 120 1.66 -13.38 -15.56
C ASN A 120 2.67 -12.41 -14.97
N ASP A 121 3.92 -12.83 -14.84
CA ASP A 121 4.98 -12.04 -14.22
C ASP A 121 5.79 -11.17 -15.19
N GLU A 122 5.29 -11.00 -16.41
CA GLU A 122 5.95 -10.14 -17.42
C GLU A 122 5.60 -8.65 -17.33
#